data_aae66afe0c9a3fdd5ca44e405d9b20eb
#
_entry.id   aae66afe0c9a3fdd5ca44e405d9b20eb
#
_cell.length_a   1.000
_cell.length_b   1.000
_cell.length_c   1.000
_cell.angle_alpha   90.00
_cell.angle_beta   90.00
_cell.angle_gamma   90.00
#
_symmetry.space_group_name_H-M   'P 1'
#
loop_
_entity.id
_entity.type
_entity.pdbx_description
1 polymer ?
#
loop_
_entity_poly.entity_id
_entity_poly.type
_entity_poly.pdbx_seq_one_letter_code
_entity_poly.pdbx_strand_id
1 'polypeptide(L)'
;MIDIKLIRENKDLVKENIKKKYQDEKLPLVDEVYELDQELRKLKQQGDSLRQERNITSDEIGSLFREKKTDEANTKKEKVIEINKKLEDIEKKEDELSEQIKNKMMLIPQIIDSTVPIGKDDSQNVEIEKFGEPIVPNYEIPYHADILEKLGGLDKISSGRTSGNGFYYLMGDVARLSSAMLSYARDFMIDKGFTYCIPPFMIRSDVVNGVMSFAEMDAMMYKIEGEDLYLIGTSEHSMIGKYKDQIIKEEQLPITMTSYSPCFRKEVGAHGIEERGIYRVHQFEKQEMIVLCKKEEEMDWYNKMWSYTVEIFRNLNIPVRTLECCSGDLADLKVKSCDVEAWSPRQQKYFEVGSCSTLGDAQARRLGIRAKNEQGTYYLTTLNNTVLASTRALIALIENNYQEDGSILVPKVLQPYVGNIEIIKPKI
;
A
#
# COMPACT_ATOMS: atom_id res chain seq x y z
N MET A 1 -8.63 -0.04 -7.27
CA MET A 1 -9.55 0.10 -8.44
C MET A 1 -10.98 0.12 -7.92
N ILE A 2 -11.77 1.13 -8.27
CA ILE A 2 -13.19 1.21 -7.88
C ILE A 2 -14.03 0.11 -8.55
N ASP A 3 -15.25 -0.12 -8.05
CA ASP A 3 -16.21 -0.98 -8.74
C ASP A 3 -16.74 -0.30 -10.00
N ILE A 4 -16.70 -1.00 -11.14
CA ILE A 4 -17.23 -0.49 -12.41
C ILE A 4 -18.75 -0.16 -12.32
N LYS A 5 -19.46 -0.79 -11.39
CA LYS A 5 -20.87 -0.47 -11.12
C LYS A 5 -21.07 1.01 -10.73
N LEU A 6 -20.10 1.61 -10.02
CA LEU A 6 -20.18 3.04 -9.69
C LEU A 6 -20.17 3.92 -10.93
N ILE A 7 -19.38 3.56 -11.96
CA ILE A 7 -19.38 4.28 -13.23
C ILE A 7 -20.69 4.06 -14.00
N ARG A 8 -21.25 2.86 -13.95
CA ARG A 8 -22.53 2.55 -14.60
C ARG A 8 -23.71 3.29 -13.99
N GLU A 9 -23.75 3.37 -12.66
CA GLU A 9 -24.90 3.83 -11.89
C GLU A 9 -24.80 5.30 -11.50
N ASN A 10 -23.59 5.82 -11.26
CA ASN A 10 -23.36 7.18 -10.79
C ASN A 10 -22.01 7.76 -11.22
N LYS A 11 -21.89 8.09 -12.52
CA LYS A 11 -20.67 8.72 -13.06
C LYS A 11 -20.31 10.03 -12.37
N ASP A 12 -21.32 10.79 -11.96
CA ASP A 12 -21.12 12.11 -11.37
C ASP A 12 -20.44 12.03 -10.01
N LEU A 13 -20.75 11.01 -9.20
CA LEU A 13 -20.05 10.73 -7.95
C LEU A 13 -18.55 10.50 -8.19
N VAL A 14 -18.20 9.69 -9.20
CA VAL A 14 -16.81 9.39 -9.51
C VAL A 14 -16.08 10.64 -10.01
N LYS A 15 -16.72 11.44 -10.87
CA LYS A 15 -16.15 12.71 -11.35
C LYS A 15 -15.99 13.74 -10.23
N GLU A 16 -16.95 13.84 -9.32
CA GLU A 16 -16.84 14.70 -8.14
C GLU A 16 -15.68 14.28 -7.23
N ASN A 17 -15.50 12.99 -7.02
CA ASN A 17 -14.37 12.46 -6.25
C ASN A 17 -13.01 12.79 -6.90
N ILE A 18 -12.89 12.67 -8.22
CA ILE A 18 -11.69 13.07 -8.98
C ILE A 18 -11.38 14.56 -8.75
N LYS A 19 -12.40 15.42 -8.82
CA LYS A 19 -12.24 16.87 -8.54
C LYS A 19 -11.82 17.14 -7.10
N LYS A 20 -12.41 16.44 -6.12
CA LYS A 20 -12.01 16.54 -4.70
C LYS A 20 -10.53 16.19 -4.48
N LYS A 21 -9.99 15.29 -5.31
CA LYS A 21 -8.57 14.92 -5.30
C LYS A 21 -7.67 15.81 -6.15
N TYR A 22 -8.19 16.87 -6.76
CA TYR A 22 -7.47 17.79 -7.65
C TYR A 22 -6.79 17.08 -8.84
N GLN A 23 -7.46 16.11 -9.44
CA GLN A 23 -6.96 15.28 -10.54
C GLN A 23 -7.84 15.42 -11.79
N ASP A 24 -8.20 16.66 -12.16
CA ASP A 24 -9.17 16.97 -13.22
C ASP A 24 -8.77 16.37 -14.58
N GLU A 25 -7.49 16.13 -14.82
CA GLU A 25 -6.98 15.46 -16.02
C GLU A 25 -7.51 14.02 -16.18
N LYS A 26 -7.99 13.40 -15.11
CA LYS A 26 -8.57 12.04 -15.12
C LYS A 26 -10.07 12.00 -15.39
N LEU A 27 -10.76 13.15 -15.46
CA LEU A 27 -12.20 13.22 -15.70
C LEU A 27 -12.66 12.52 -17.00
N PRO A 28 -11.95 12.65 -18.14
CA PRO A 28 -12.31 11.95 -19.37
C PRO A 28 -12.33 10.43 -19.24
N LEU A 29 -11.48 9.84 -18.39
CA LEU A 29 -11.41 8.40 -18.20
C LEU A 29 -12.75 7.79 -17.76
N VAL A 30 -13.55 8.53 -17.01
CA VAL A 30 -14.85 8.05 -16.52
C VAL A 30 -15.84 7.83 -17.67
N ASP A 31 -15.89 8.75 -18.63
CA ASP A 31 -16.76 8.63 -19.81
C ASP A 31 -16.23 7.56 -20.77
N GLU A 32 -14.92 7.51 -20.99
CA GLU A 32 -14.28 6.50 -21.84
C GLU A 32 -14.54 5.08 -21.31
N VAL A 33 -14.40 4.85 -19.99
CA VAL A 33 -14.72 3.54 -19.38
C VAL A 33 -16.21 3.22 -19.54
N TYR A 34 -17.09 4.21 -19.36
CA TYR A 34 -18.53 4.01 -19.50
C TYR A 34 -18.90 3.57 -20.92
N GLU A 35 -18.33 4.21 -21.95
CA GLU A 35 -18.56 3.89 -23.36
C GLU A 35 -18.04 2.50 -23.70
N LEU A 36 -16.79 2.19 -23.32
CA LEU A 36 -16.19 0.88 -23.54
C LEU A 36 -16.99 -0.24 -22.84
N ASP A 37 -17.47 0.00 -21.61
CA ASP A 37 -18.30 -0.97 -20.90
C ASP A 37 -19.65 -1.20 -21.60
N GLN A 38 -20.25 -0.16 -22.13
CA GLN A 38 -21.48 -0.32 -22.92
C GLN A 38 -21.24 -1.17 -24.19
N GLU A 39 -20.12 -0.95 -24.88
CA GLU A 39 -19.74 -1.73 -26.06
C GLU A 39 -19.50 -3.20 -25.67
N LEU A 40 -18.71 -3.44 -24.63
CA LEU A 40 -18.43 -4.79 -24.12
C LEU A 40 -19.71 -5.54 -23.76
N ARG A 41 -20.68 -4.88 -23.10
CA ARG A 41 -21.96 -5.49 -22.74
C ARG A 41 -22.81 -5.85 -23.96
N LYS A 42 -22.81 -5.00 -25.00
CA LYS A 42 -23.48 -5.29 -26.27
C LYS A 42 -22.85 -6.51 -26.97
N LEU A 43 -21.51 -6.58 -27.00
CA LEU A 43 -20.81 -7.74 -27.59
C LEU A 43 -21.09 -9.02 -26.83
N LYS A 44 -21.09 -8.99 -25.50
CA LYS A 44 -21.46 -10.17 -24.68
C LYS A 44 -22.89 -10.65 -24.97
N GLN A 45 -23.85 -9.72 -25.10
CA GLN A 45 -25.21 -10.07 -25.45
C GLN A 45 -25.30 -10.71 -26.87
N GLN A 46 -24.54 -10.18 -27.83
CA GLN A 46 -24.45 -10.78 -29.16
C GLN A 46 -23.83 -12.17 -29.14
N GLY A 47 -22.73 -12.34 -28.39
CA GLY A 47 -22.08 -13.64 -28.19
C GLY A 47 -23.03 -14.67 -27.57
N ASP A 48 -23.78 -14.29 -26.54
CA ASP A 48 -24.76 -15.19 -25.90
C ASP A 48 -25.88 -15.59 -26.86
N SER A 49 -26.39 -14.64 -27.67
CA SER A 49 -27.40 -14.94 -28.71
C SER A 49 -26.88 -15.92 -29.76
N LEU A 50 -25.63 -15.74 -30.22
CA LEU A 50 -24.99 -16.66 -31.17
C LEU A 50 -24.70 -18.02 -30.56
N ARG A 51 -24.31 -18.11 -29.30
CA ARG A 51 -24.13 -19.38 -28.58
C ARG A 51 -25.45 -20.14 -28.47
N GLN A 52 -26.56 -19.44 -28.18
CA GLN A 52 -27.89 -20.01 -28.17
C GLN A 52 -28.29 -20.52 -29.56
N GLU A 53 -28.11 -19.70 -30.62
CA GLU A 53 -28.40 -20.13 -32.02
C GLU A 53 -27.58 -21.32 -32.43
N ARG A 54 -26.30 -21.38 -32.13
CA ARG A 54 -25.42 -22.51 -32.38
C ARG A 54 -25.95 -23.78 -31.74
N ASN A 55 -26.36 -23.72 -30.47
CA ASN A 55 -26.85 -24.88 -29.74
C ASN A 55 -28.15 -25.42 -30.38
N ILE A 56 -29.12 -24.54 -30.68
CA ILE A 56 -30.37 -24.93 -31.39
C ILE A 56 -30.06 -25.57 -32.75
N THR A 57 -29.19 -24.91 -33.56
CA THR A 57 -28.84 -25.44 -34.89
C THR A 57 -28.12 -26.79 -34.80
N SER A 58 -27.30 -27.00 -33.77
CA SER A 58 -26.61 -28.29 -33.54
C SER A 58 -27.58 -29.42 -33.19
N ASP A 59 -28.61 -29.13 -32.39
CA ASP A 59 -29.66 -30.10 -32.05
C ASP A 59 -30.50 -30.46 -33.28
N GLU A 60 -30.81 -29.48 -34.15
CA GLU A 60 -31.51 -29.68 -35.41
C GLU A 60 -30.71 -30.56 -36.38
N ILE A 61 -29.37 -30.35 -36.49
CA ILE A 61 -28.47 -31.21 -37.28
C ILE A 61 -28.58 -32.68 -36.83
N GLY A 62 -28.55 -32.89 -35.49
CA GLY A 62 -28.70 -34.25 -34.93
C GLY A 62 -30.05 -34.90 -35.28
N SER A 63 -31.13 -34.12 -35.36
CA SER A 63 -32.45 -34.60 -35.75
C SER A 63 -32.53 -34.90 -37.23
N LEU A 64 -32.01 -34.03 -38.11
CA LEU A 64 -31.98 -34.22 -39.56
C LEU A 64 -31.19 -35.45 -39.99
N PHE A 65 -30.08 -35.77 -39.31
CA PHE A 65 -29.33 -37.00 -39.59
C PHE A 65 -30.13 -38.26 -39.20
N ARG A 66 -30.89 -38.23 -38.11
CA ARG A 66 -31.79 -39.33 -37.73
C ARG A 66 -32.90 -39.53 -38.76
N GLU A 67 -33.38 -38.45 -39.39
CA GLU A 67 -34.38 -38.46 -40.45
C GLU A 67 -33.78 -38.76 -41.84
N LYS A 68 -32.46 -38.99 -41.96
CA LYS A 68 -31.71 -39.24 -43.21
C LYS A 68 -31.77 -38.05 -44.23
N LYS A 69 -32.02 -36.83 -43.75
CA LYS A 69 -31.99 -35.61 -44.54
C LYS A 69 -30.60 -34.96 -44.58
N THR A 70 -29.68 -35.66 -45.26
CA THR A 70 -28.24 -35.35 -45.23
C THR A 70 -27.89 -33.95 -45.80
N ASP A 71 -28.57 -33.55 -46.89
CA ASP A 71 -28.27 -32.24 -47.55
C ASP A 71 -28.69 -31.07 -46.66
N GLU A 72 -29.85 -31.12 -46.00
CA GLU A 72 -30.30 -30.13 -45.05
C GLU A 72 -29.40 -30.05 -43.81
N ALA A 73 -28.94 -31.23 -43.32
CA ALA A 73 -28.00 -31.29 -42.22
C ALA A 73 -26.65 -30.67 -42.57
N ASN A 74 -26.13 -30.85 -43.80
CA ASN A 74 -24.89 -30.25 -44.27
C ASN A 74 -25.00 -28.69 -44.36
N THR A 75 -26.09 -28.16 -44.90
CA THR A 75 -26.35 -26.70 -44.93
C THR A 75 -26.34 -26.10 -43.54
N LYS A 76 -26.96 -26.79 -42.56
CA LYS A 76 -26.93 -26.33 -41.15
C LYS A 76 -25.54 -26.44 -40.51
N LYS A 77 -24.72 -27.41 -40.92
CA LYS A 77 -23.31 -27.47 -40.48
C LYS A 77 -22.51 -26.27 -40.98
N GLU A 78 -22.70 -25.83 -42.22
CA GLU A 78 -22.03 -24.64 -42.73
C GLU A 78 -22.43 -23.41 -41.92
N LYS A 79 -23.71 -23.27 -41.54
CA LYS A 79 -24.19 -22.20 -40.64
C LYS A 79 -23.50 -22.27 -39.27
N VAL A 80 -23.33 -23.42 -38.68
CA VAL A 80 -22.61 -23.57 -37.39
C VAL A 80 -21.14 -23.14 -37.53
N ILE A 81 -20.49 -23.45 -38.66
CA ILE A 81 -19.11 -23.03 -38.92
C ILE A 81 -19.04 -21.50 -38.97
N GLU A 82 -19.99 -20.84 -39.66
CA GLU A 82 -20.07 -19.39 -39.73
C GLU A 82 -20.30 -18.75 -38.34
N ILE A 83 -21.21 -19.32 -37.54
CA ILE A 83 -21.46 -18.84 -36.17
C ILE A 83 -20.21 -18.97 -35.31
N ASN A 84 -19.48 -20.09 -35.40
CA ASN A 84 -18.26 -20.27 -34.61
C ASN A 84 -17.19 -19.23 -34.98
N LYS A 85 -17.04 -18.91 -36.27
CA LYS A 85 -16.12 -17.84 -36.70
C LYS A 85 -16.51 -16.46 -36.14
N LYS A 86 -17.81 -16.13 -36.14
CA LYS A 86 -18.32 -14.90 -35.53
C LYS A 86 -18.08 -14.85 -34.03
N LEU A 87 -18.24 -16.00 -33.33
CA LEU A 87 -17.95 -16.11 -31.91
C LEU A 87 -16.48 -15.89 -31.58
N GLU A 88 -15.58 -16.44 -32.39
CA GLU A 88 -14.14 -16.22 -32.22
C GLU A 88 -13.75 -14.74 -32.40
N ASP A 89 -14.33 -14.04 -33.40
CA ASP A 89 -14.12 -12.61 -33.59
C ASP A 89 -14.68 -11.77 -32.42
N ILE A 90 -15.83 -12.19 -31.86
CA ILE A 90 -16.44 -11.52 -30.68
C ILE A 90 -15.59 -11.73 -29.44
N GLU A 91 -15.16 -12.96 -29.17
CA GLU A 91 -14.34 -13.29 -27.99
C GLU A 91 -13.03 -12.47 -28.02
N LYS A 92 -12.36 -12.36 -29.16
CA LYS A 92 -11.17 -11.53 -29.29
C LYS A 92 -11.44 -10.06 -28.98
N LYS A 93 -12.56 -9.51 -29.46
CA LYS A 93 -12.93 -8.11 -29.14
C LYS A 93 -13.34 -7.92 -27.68
N GLU A 94 -14.00 -8.90 -27.08
CA GLU A 94 -14.33 -8.88 -25.64
C GLU A 94 -13.06 -8.83 -24.80
N ASP A 95 -12.02 -9.59 -25.14
CA ASP A 95 -10.74 -9.59 -24.45
C ASP A 95 -10.03 -8.24 -24.60
N GLU A 96 -9.95 -7.70 -25.84
CA GLU A 96 -9.35 -6.40 -26.11
C GLU A 96 -10.05 -5.25 -25.34
N LEU A 97 -11.39 -5.22 -25.33
CA LEU A 97 -12.16 -4.22 -24.57
C LEU A 97 -12.01 -4.39 -23.05
N SER A 98 -12.00 -5.63 -22.57
CA SER A 98 -11.83 -5.92 -21.16
C SER A 98 -10.48 -5.44 -20.64
N GLU A 99 -9.42 -5.62 -21.43
CA GLU A 99 -8.08 -5.12 -21.10
C GLU A 99 -8.03 -3.58 -21.11
N GLN A 100 -8.62 -2.94 -22.11
CA GLN A 100 -8.69 -1.47 -22.18
C GLN A 100 -9.45 -0.89 -20.98
N ILE A 101 -10.61 -1.46 -20.64
CA ILE A 101 -11.40 -1.06 -19.47
C ILE A 101 -10.56 -1.22 -18.20
N LYS A 102 -9.91 -2.37 -18.00
CA LYS A 102 -9.06 -2.63 -16.84
C LYS A 102 -7.96 -1.58 -16.71
N ASN A 103 -7.24 -1.31 -17.79
CA ASN A 103 -6.13 -0.35 -17.79
C ASN A 103 -6.59 1.07 -17.43
N LYS A 104 -7.73 1.52 -17.97
CA LYS A 104 -8.30 2.84 -17.64
C LYS A 104 -8.84 2.89 -16.21
N MET A 105 -9.52 1.85 -15.75
CA MET A 105 -10.03 1.73 -14.39
C MET A 105 -8.91 1.76 -13.33
N MET A 106 -7.71 1.29 -13.66
CA MET A 106 -6.55 1.34 -12.77
C MET A 106 -6.00 2.76 -12.56
N LEU A 107 -6.33 3.71 -13.47
CA LEU A 107 -5.94 5.12 -13.36
C LEU A 107 -6.97 5.97 -12.59
N ILE A 108 -8.22 5.48 -12.44
CA ILE A 108 -9.26 6.18 -11.69
C ILE A 108 -9.03 5.99 -10.20
N PRO A 109 -8.95 7.09 -9.41
CA PRO A 109 -8.69 7.00 -7.98
C PRO A 109 -9.85 6.36 -7.22
N GLN A 110 -9.54 5.76 -6.05
CA GLN A 110 -10.54 5.24 -5.13
C GLN A 110 -11.41 6.38 -4.57
N ILE A 111 -12.66 6.05 -4.25
CA ILE A 111 -13.57 7.01 -3.61
C ILE A 111 -13.09 7.27 -2.19
N ILE A 112 -12.84 8.53 -1.87
CA ILE A 112 -12.42 8.94 -0.53
C ILE A 112 -13.57 8.87 0.47
N ASP A 113 -13.25 8.63 1.74
CA ASP A 113 -14.24 8.67 2.82
C ASP A 113 -14.82 10.09 2.97
N SER A 114 -16.08 10.18 3.38
CA SER A 114 -16.78 11.46 3.52
C SER A 114 -16.21 12.38 4.59
N THR A 115 -15.43 11.84 5.52
CA THR A 115 -14.77 12.58 6.61
C THR A 115 -13.40 13.12 6.22
N VAL A 116 -12.87 12.76 5.05
CA VAL A 116 -11.58 13.25 4.57
C VAL A 116 -11.66 14.78 4.33
N PRO A 117 -10.76 15.57 4.94
CA PRO A 117 -10.72 17.01 4.71
C PRO A 117 -10.37 17.32 3.25
N ILE A 118 -11.03 18.33 2.69
CA ILE A 118 -10.74 18.74 1.31
C ILE A 118 -9.57 19.74 1.34
N GLY A 119 -8.51 19.41 0.63
CA GLY A 119 -7.29 20.20 0.55
C GLY A 119 -6.45 19.78 -0.66
N LYS A 120 -5.57 20.67 -1.12
CA LYS A 120 -4.82 20.50 -2.36
C LYS A 120 -3.56 19.64 -2.18
N ASP A 121 -2.87 19.80 -1.06
CA ASP A 121 -1.59 19.16 -0.77
C ASP A 121 -1.39 18.98 0.75
N ASP A 122 -0.28 18.39 1.16
CA ASP A 122 0.09 18.05 2.54
C ASP A 122 0.07 19.24 3.51
N SER A 123 0.27 20.47 3.02
CA SER A 123 0.19 21.68 3.85
C SER A 123 -1.22 21.94 4.43
N GLN A 124 -2.24 21.27 3.87
CA GLN A 124 -3.64 21.37 4.29
C GLN A 124 -4.13 20.13 5.06
N ASN A 125 -3.21 19.24 5.46
CA ASN A 125 -3.51 18.16 6.39
C ASN A 125 -3.95 18.70 7.74
N VAL A 126 -4.90 18.03 8.39
CA VAL A 126 -5.55 18.51 9.60
C VAL A 126 -5.02 17.78 10.83
N GLU A 127 -4.46 18.53 11.79
CA GLU A 127 -4.08 17.98 13.09
C GLU A 127 -5.32 17.52 13.85
N ILE A 128 -5.33 16.25 14.27
CA ILE A 128 -6.45 15.65 15.01
C ILE A 128 -6.19 15.69 16.50
N GLU A 129 -5.03 15.17 16.95
CA GLU A 129 -4.72 15.05 18.37
C GLU A 129 -3.23 15.01 18.63
N LYS A 130 -2.82 15.51 19.80
CA LYS A 130 -1.45 15.45 20.33
C LYS A 130 -1.38 14.51 21.52
N PHE A 131 -0.32 13.74 21.57
CA PHE A 131 -0.06 12.76 22.62
C PHE A 131 1.29 13.05 23.28
N GLY A 132 1.26 13.48 24.51
CA GLY A 132 2.43 13.88 25.30
C GLY A 132 2.87 15.32 25.05
N GLU A 133 3.57 15.86 26.05
CA GLU A 133 4.01 17.25 26.04
C GLU A 133 5.36 17.38 25.31
N PRO A 134 5.45 18.22 24.27
CA PRO A 134 6.73 18.55 23.63
C PRO A 134 7.68 19.22 24.62
N ILE A 135 8.90 18.70 24.71
CA ILE A 135 9.94 19.26 25.57
C ILE A 135 11.02 19.88 24.67
N VAL A 136 11.46 21.09 24.99
CA VAL A 136 12.63 21.74 24.40
C VAL A 136 13.64 21.93 25.53
N PRO A 137 14.80 21.22 25.49
CA PRO A 137 15.81 21.39 26.52
C PRO A 137 16.45 22.78 26.46
N ASN A 138 17.13 23.18 27.54
CA ASN A 138 17.84 24.44 27.61
C ASN A 138 19.27 24.42 27.03
N TYR A 139 19.62 23.29 26.32
CA TYR A 139 20.87 23.11 25.61
C TYR A 139 20.59 22.78 24.13
N GLU A 140 21.59 23.01 23.30
CA GLU A 140 21.49 22.76 21.87
C GLU A 140 21.55 21.24 21.57
N ILE A 141 20.63 20.78 20.75
CA ILE A 141 20.64 19.42 20.21
C ILE A 141 21.28 19.50 18.82
N PRO A 142 22.43 18.84 18.59
CA PRO A 142 23.08 18.81 17.28
C PRO A 142 22.22 18.09 16.22
N TYR A 143 22.60 18.24 14.96
CA TYR A 143 21.97 17.48 13.88
C TYR A 143 22.15 15.96 14.10
N HIS A 144 21.10 15.19 13.81
CA HIS A 144 21.10 13.76 14.14
C HIS A 144 22.31 12.98 13.56
N ALA A 145 22.78 13.37 12.36
CA ALA A 145 23.98 12.70 11.82
C ALA A 145 25.22 13.00 12.66
N ASP A 146 25.41 14.24 13.14
CA ASP A 146 26.53 14.63 13.98
C ASP A 146 26.49 13.89 15.33
N ILE A 147 25.29 13.71 15.90
CA ILE A 147 25.10 12.89 17.12
C ILE A 147 25.53 11.45 16.86
N LEU A 148 25.01 10.85 15.79
CA LEU A 148 25.29 9.44 15.45
C LEU A 148 26.78 9.20 15.14
N GLU A 149 27.45 10.15 14.48
CA GLU A 149 28.90 10.11 14.21
C GLU A 149 29.71 10.18 15.51
N LYS A 150 29.37 11.11 16.43
CA LYS A 150 30.02 11.21 17.76
C LYS A 150 29.85 9.95 18.61
N LEU A 151 28.74 9.26 18.47
CA LEU A 151 28.51 7.95 19.10
C LEU A 151 29.31 6.82 18.41
N GLY A 152 30.01 7.09 17.30
CA GLY A 152 30.68 6.08 16.46
C GLY A 152 29.70 5.12 15.81
N GLY A 153 28.47 5.58 15.58
CA GLY A 153 27.33 4.77 15.14
C GLY A 153 26.92 4.98 13.69
N LEU A 154 27.49 5.96 12.98
CA LEU A 154 27.14 6.24 11.58
C LEU A 154 28.41 6.39 10.73
N ASP A 155 28.47 5.70 9.58
CA ASP A 155 29.50 5.90 8.56
C ASP A 155 28.86 6.11 7.17
N LYS A 156 28.75 7.36 6.79
CA LYS A 156 28.26 7.78 5.47
C LYS A 156 29.38 7.80 4.42
N ILE A 157 30.62 7.96 4.83
CA ILE A 157 31.77 8.02 3.92
C ILE A 157 32.00 6.66 3.27
N SER A 158 31.98 5.58 4.04
CA SER A 158 32.13 4.24 3.52
C SER A 158 30.91 3.81 2.70
N SER A 159 29.70 4.19 3.10
CA SER A 159 28.49 3.90 2.30
C SER A 159 28.52 4.61 0.94
N GLY A 160 29.04 5.84 0.89
CA GLY A 160 29.25 6.56 -0.37
C GLY A 160 30.18 5.83 -1.33
N ARG A 161 31.25 5.17 -0.82
CA ARG A 161 32.16 4.35 -1.63
C ARG A 161 31.55 3.02 -2.07
N THR A 162 30.69 2.42 -1.24
CA THR A 162 30.12 1.08 -1.47
C THR A 162 28.88 1.13 -2.36
N SER A 163 27.96 2.07 -2.11
CA SER A 163 26.62 2.07 -2.67
C SER A 163 26.18 3.43 -3.23
N GLY A 164 26.96 4.50 -2.98
CA GLY A 164 26.60 5.87 -3.37
C GLY A 164 25.85 6.63 -2.26
N ASN A 165 25.32 7.79 -2.63
CA ASN A 165 24.55 8.63 -1.72
C ASN A 165 23.21 7.96 -1.36
N GLY A 166 22.63 8.37 -0.23
CA GLY A 166 21.33 7.83 0.23
C GLY A 166 21.44 6.46 0.92
N PHE A 167 22.65 5.96 1.17
CA PHE A 167 22.94 4.76 1.97
C PHE A 167 23.70 5.12 3.23
N TYR A 168 23.81 4.17 4.16
CA TYR A 168 24.49 4.36 5.45
C TYR A 168 24.95 3.03 6.02
N TYR A 169 25.97 3.08 6.88
CA TYR A 169 26.27 2.01 7.83
C TYR A 169 25.87 2.48 9.22
N LEU A 170 25.10 1.67 9.95
CA LEU A 170 24.95 1.80 11.40
C LEU A 170 25.91 0.85 12.08
N MET A 171 26.53 1.29 13.19
CA MET A 171 27.57 0.53 13.88
C MET A 171 27.37 0.56 15.40
N GLY A 172 27.99 -0.41 16.08
CA GLY A 172 28.08 -0.45 17.54
C GLY A 172 26.72 -0.38 18.25
N ASP A 173 26.65 0.42 19.30
CA ASP A 173 25.44 0.54 20.12
C ASP A 173 24.27 1.23 19.39
N VAL A 174 24.56 2.08 18.42
CA VAL A 174 23.53 2.67 17.56
C VAL A 174 22.85 1.61 16.68
N ALA A 175 23.62 0.70 16.09
CA ALA A 175 23.06 -0.41 15.32
C ALA A 175 22.24 -1.36 16.21
N ARG A 176 22.71 -1.63 17.44
CA ARG A 176 21.94 -2.39 18.44
C ARG A 176 20.64 -1.69 18.81
N LEU A 177 20.68 -0.37 19.02
CA LEU A 177 19.49 0.41 19.35
C LEU A 177 18.46 0.38 18.23
N SER A 178 18.88 0.52 16.97
CA SER A 178 18.02 0.39 15.80
C SER A 178 17.34 -1.00 15.72
N SER A 179 18.13 -2.07 15.90
CA SER A 179 17.60 -3.44 15.93
C SER A 179 16.68 -3.67 17.12
N ALA A 180 16.98 -3.07 18.27
CA ALA A 180 16.14 -3.14 19.48
C ALA A 180 14.76 -2.53 19.26
N MET A 181 14.69 -1.37 18.60
CA MET A 181 13.42 -0.73 18.27
C MET A 181 12.54 -1.62 17.39
N LEU A 182 13.12 -2.23 16.36
CA LEU A 182 12.41 -3.15 15.47
C LEU A 182 11.96 -4.43 16.18
N SER A 183 12.81 -4.98 17.06
CA SER A 183 12.47 -6.16 17.87
C SER A 183 11.33 -5.86 18.85
N TYR A 184 11.40 -4.71 19.52
CA TYR A 184 10.33 -4.24 20.42
C TYR A 184 9.02 -4.04 19.64
N ALA A 185 9.07 -3.38 18.47
CA ALA A 185 7.89 -3.15 17.63
C ALA A 185 7.25 -4.47 17.15
N ARG A 186 8.07 -5.47 16.81
CA ARG A 186 7.60 -6.82 16.47
C ARG A 186 6.87 -7.47 17.65
N ASP A 187 7.51 -7.52 18.81
CA ASP A 187 6.96 -8.19 19.99
C ASP A 187 5.69 -7.49 20.47
N PHE A 188 5.67 -6.15 20.45
CA PHE A 188 4.48 -5.35 20.72
C PHE A 188 3.29 -5.75 19.83
N MET A 189 3.52 -5.93 18.53
CA MET A 189 2.45 -6.32 17.60
C MET A 189 1.99 -7.76 17.81
N ILE A 190 2.89 -8.66 18.18
CA ILE A 190 2.54 -10.04 18.56
C ILE A 190 1.64 -10.02 19.79
N ASP A 191 1.96 -9.20 20.79
CA ASP A 191 1.14 -9.03 22.00
C ASP A 191 -0.24 -8.41 21.72
N LYS A 192 -0.37 -7.61 20.64
CA LYS A 192 -1.67 -7.13 20.14
C LYS A 192 -2.44 -8.19 19.33
N GLY A 193 -1.91 -9.41 19.20
CA GLY A 193 -2.57 -10.53 18.52
C GLY A 193 -2.32 -10.60 17.01
N PHE A 194 -1.34 -9.85 16.48
CA PHE A 194 -0.97 -9.93 15.06
C PHE A 194 -0.07 -11.13 14.80
N THR A 195 -0.32 -11.83 13.71
CA THR A 195 0.54 -12.92 13.24
C THR A 195 1.81 -12.33 12.63
N TYR A 196 2.97 -12.65 13.22
CA TYR A 196 4.26 -12.25 12.66
C TYR A 196 4.64 -13.10 11.47
N CYS A 197 5.06 -12.47 10.38
CA CYS A 197 5.57 -13.15 9.20
C CYS A 197 6.81 -12.44 8.60
N ILE A 198 7.66 -13.20 7.93
CA ILE A 198 8.77 -12.70 7.12
C ILE A 198 8.40 -13.02 5.66
N PRO A 199 8.05 -12.00 4.86
CA PRO A 199 7.62 -12.21 3.49
C PRO A 199 8.81 -12.23 2.51
N PRO A 200 8.61 -12.62 1.25
CA PRO A 200 9.56 -12.35 0.18
C PRO A 200 9.81 -10.84 0.02
N PHE A 201 11.09 -10.46 -0.18
CA PHE A 201 11.46 -9.05 -0.38
C PHE A 201 11.53 -8.63 -1.85
N MET A 202 11.17 -9.54 -2.75
CA MET A 202 11.00 -9.30 -4.17
C MET A 202 9.64 -9.83 -4.60
N ILE A 203 8.94 -9.06 -5.45
CA ILE A 203 7.60 -9.39 -5.93
C ILE A 203 7.49 -9.19 -7.43
N ARG A 204 6.54 -9.87 -8.08
CA ARG A 204 6.29 -9.78 -9.52
C ARG A 204 5.52 -8.51 -9.88
N SER A 205 5.62 -8.13 -11.14
CA SER A 205 4.95 -6.92 -11.69
C SER A 205 3.44 -6.92 -11.47
N ASP A 206 2.79 -8.06 -11.57
CA ASP A 206 1.34 -8.19 -11.38
C ASP A 206 0.91 -7.93 -9.92
N VAL A 207 1.77 -8.28 -8.94
CA VAL A 207 1.56 -7.93 -7.53
C VAL A 207 1.81 -6.43 -7.32
N VAL A 208 2.89 -5.87 -7.89
CA VAL A 208 3.16 -4.43 -7.82
C VAL A 208 1.97 -3.62 -8.33
N ASN A 209 1.47 -3.95 -9.52
CA ASN A 209 0.29 -3.30 -10.12
C ASN A 209 -0.99 -3.46 -9.29
N GLY A 210 -1.04 -4.49 -8.46
CA GLY A 210 -2.16 -4.72 -7.55
C GLY A 210 -2.14 -3.83 -6.30
N VAL A 211 -0.95 -3.50 -5.79
CA VAL A 211 -0.80 -2.85 -4.47
C VAL A 211 -0.55 -1.35 -4.54
N MET A 212 -0.13 -0.81 -5.68
CA MET A 212 0.15 0.63 -5.84
C MET A 212 -0.28 1.17 -7.21
N SER A 213 -0.25 2.48 -7.39
CA SER A 213 -0.47 3.11 -8.68
C SER A 213 0.78 3.01 -9.59
N PHE A 214 0.60 3.18 -10.91
CA PHE A 214 1.71 3.18 -11.85
C PHE A 214 2.71 4.32 -11.58
N ALA A 215 2.22 5.51 -11.21
CA ALA A 215 3.06 6.64 -10.88
C ALA A 215 3.94 6.37 -9.65
N GLU A 216 3.37 5.76 -8.60
CA GLU A 216 4.12 5.35 -7.41
C GLU A 216 5.16 4.27 -7.75
N MET A 217 4.82 3.31 -8.60
CA MET A 217 5.74 2.26 -9.03
C MET A 217 6.99 2.85 -9.69
N ASP A 218 6.83 3.75 -10.66
CA ASP A 218 7.95 4.35 -11.38
C ASP A 218 8.83 5.21 -10.48
N ALA A 219 8.23 5.95 -9.55
CA ALA A 219 8.93 6.83 -8.62
C ALA A 219 9.67 6.08 -7.51
N MET A 220 9.16 4.91 -7.09
CA MET A 220 9.60 4.24 -5.87
C MET A 220 10.40 2.96 -6.13
N MET A 221 9.98 2.11 -7.07
CA MET A 221 10.40 0.71 -7.13
C MET A 221 11.70 0.48 -7.89
N TYR A 222 12.62 -0.31 -7.32
CA TYR A 222 13.76 -0.89 -8.04
C TYR A 222 13.32 -2.17 -8.75
N LYS A 223 13.61 -2.27 -10.05
CA LYS A 223 13.39 -3.46 -10.87
C LYS A 223 14.68 -4.24 -11.02
N ILE A 224 14.60 -5.57 -10.95
CA ILE A 224 15.72 -6.46 -11.26
C ILE A 224 15.83 -6.59 -12.78
N GLU A 225 17.01 -6.31 -13.31
CA GLU A 225 17.27 -6.41 -14.74
C GLU A 225 17.19 -7.87 -15.21
N GLY A 226 16.50 -8.10 -16.33
CA GLY A 226 16.34 -9.43 -16.91
C GLY A 226 15.29 -10.33 -16.26
N GLU A 227 14.63 -9.86 -15.18
CA GLU A 227 13.63 -10.63 -14.47
C GLU A 227 12.32 -9.85 -14.23
N ASP A 228 11.22 -10.57 -14.07
CA ASP A 228 9.94 -9.99 -13.62
C ASP A 228 9.89 -9.92 -12.09
N LEU A 229 10.87 -9.19 -11.51
CA LEU A 229 10.98 -8.99 -10.06
C LEU A 229 11.30 -7.54 -9.72
N TYR A 230 10.72 -7.08 -8.61
CA TYR A 230 10.90 -5.75 -8.05
C TYR A 230 11.22 -5.87 -6.56
N LEU A 231 12.19 -5.09 -6.06
CA LEU A 231 12.44 -4.96 -4.64
C LEU A 231 11.28 -4.22 -3.98
N ILE A 232 10.82 -4.71 -2.83
CA ILE A 232 9.69 -4.09 -2.11
C ILE A 232 10.06 -2.74 -1.49
N GLY A 233 9.16 -1.77 -1.58
CA GLY A 233 9.25 -0.50 -0.84
C GLY A 233 8.66 -0.58 0.57
N THR A 234 7.94 -1.67 0.88
CA THR A 234 7.30 -2.00 2.16
C THR A 234 6.86 -3.47 2.13
N SER A 235 6.85 -4.12 3.28
CA SER A 235 6.35 -5.51 3.39
C SER A 235 4.84 -5.63 3.13
N GLU A 236 4.08 -4.53 3.21
CA GLU A 236 2.67 -4.50 2.79
C GLU A 236 2.48 -5.15 1.42
N HIS A 237 3.33 -4.81 0.46
CA HIS A 237 3.24 -5.30 -0.92
C HIS A 237 3.23 -6.83 -0.98
N SER A 238 4.17 -7.47 -0.31
CA SER A 238 4.26 -8.93 -0.27
C SER A 238 3.16 -9.56 0.57
N MET A 239 2.81 -8.95 1.70
CA MET A 239 1.79 -9.47 2.61
C MET A 239 0.39 -9.47 1.97
N ILE A 240 0.03 -8.40 1.25
CA ILE A 240 -1.22 -8.34 0.49
C ILE A 240 -1.14 -9.28 -0.71
N GLY A 241 -0.02 -9.29 -1.43
CA GLY A 241 0.24 -10.18 -2.57
C GLY A 241 0.13 -11.66 -2.24
N LYS A 242 0.36 -12.07 -0.99
CA LYS A 242 0.16 -13.43 -0.48
C LYS A 242 -1.25 -13.97 -0.75
N TYR A 243 -2.25 -13.10 -0.81
CA TYR A 243 -3.65 -13.49 -0.98
C TYR A 243 -4.17 -13.32 -2.42
N LYS A 244 -3.29 -12.99 -3.37
CA LYS A 244 -3.67 -12.87 -4.78
C LYS A 244 -4.45 -14.08 -5.28
N ASP A 245 -5.58 -13.82 -5.97
CA ASP A 245 -6.50 -14.80 -6.57
C ASP A 245 -7.12 -15.80 -5.57
N GLN A 246 -7.11 -15.47 -4.26
CA GLN A 246 -7.68 -16.35 -3.25
C GLN A 246 -9.11 -15.96 -2.87
N ILE A 247 -9.88 -16.99 -2.51
CA ILE A 247 -11.20 -16.85 -1.88
C ILE A 247 -11.07 -17.35 -0.44
N ILE A 248 -11.11 -16.39 0.50
CA ILE A 248 -10.96 -16.62 1.93
C ILE A 248 -12.33 -16.93 2.53
N LYS A 249 -12.40 -17.86 3.47
CA LYS A 249 -13.64 -18.07 4.23
C LYS A 249 -13.87 -16.90 5.18
N GLU A 250 -15.09 -16.39 5.24
CA GLU A 250 -15.43 -15.22 6.09
C GLU A 250 -15.11 -15.46 7.57
N GLU A 251 -15.19 -16.71 8.05
CA GLU A 251 -14.83 -17.10 9.40
C GLU A 251 -13.36 -16.86 9.78
N GLN A 252 -12.49 -16.69 8.79
CA GLN A 252 -11.06 -16.42 8.98
C GLN A 252 -10.76 -14.92 9.13
N LEU A 253 -11.77 -14.06 8.99
CA LEU A 253 -11.63 -12.61 9.11
C LEU A 253 -11.87 -12.16 10.56
N PRO A 254 -11.20 -11.09 10.98
CA PRO A 254 -10.17 -10.35 10.28
C PRO A 254 -8.84 -11.10 10.23
N ILE A 255 -8.07 -10.94 9.16
CA ILE A 255 -6.68 -11.39 9.09
C ILE A 255 -5.79 -10.24 9.48
N THR A 256 -5.04 -10.42 10.57
CA THR A 256 -4.11 -9.43 11.11
C THR A 256 -2.69 -9.95 11.04
N MET A 257 -1.81 -9.25 10.32
CA MET A 257 -0.41 -9.64 10.17
C MET A 257 0.52 -8.47 10.43
N THR A 258 1.67 -8.77 11.02
CA THR A 258 2.78 -7.84 11.17
C THR A 258 4.05 -8.43 10.57
N SER A 259 4.91 -7.58 10.02
CA SER A 259 6.07 -8.04 9.27
C SER A 259 7.23 -7.08 9.39
N TYR A 260 8.42 -7.65 9.60
CA TYR A 260 9.68 -6.96 9.38
C TYR A 260 10.13 -7.12 7.93
N SER A 261 10.64 -6.05 7.34
CA SER A 261 11.36 -6.13 6.07
C SER A 261 12.37 -4.99 5.89
N PRO A 262 13.45 -5.20 5.11
CA PRO A 262 14.09 -4.10 4.43
C PRO A 262 13.10 -3.46 3.45
N CYS A 263 13.25 -2.17 3.22
CA CYS A 263 12.47 -1.37 2.29
C CYS A 263 13.43 -0.67 1.34
N PHE A 264 13.17 -0.75 0.04
CA PHE A 264 14.01 -0.17 -0.99
C PHE A 264 13.21 0.87 -1.77
N ARG A 265 13.68 2.14 -1.78
CA ARG A 265 12.99 3.24 -2.46
C ARG A 265 13.96 4.08 -3.27
N LYS A 266 13.58 4.42 -4.50
CA LYS A 266 14.38 5.30 -5.36
C LYS A 266 14.48 6.73 -4.84
N GLU A 267 13.53 7.17 -4.00
CA GLU A 267 13.47 8.52 -3.43
C GLU A 267 13.67 9.63 -4.50
N VAL A 268 13.02 9.48 -5.65
CA VAL A 268 13.14 10.41 -6.77
C VAL A 268 12.64 11.80 -6.35
N GLY A 269 13.48 12.83 -6.56
CA GLY A 269 13.14 14.23 -6.25
C GLY A 269 13.51 14.69 -4.84
N ALA A 270 14.11 13.84 -4.01
CA ALA A 270 14.65 14.25 -2.71
C ALA A 270 16.01 14.95 -2.89
N HIS A 271 16.09 16.25 -2.57
CA HIS A 271 17.31 17.03 -2.64
C HIS A 271 17.47 17.91 -1.39
N GLY A 272 18.72 18.16 -0.97
CA GLY A 272 19.06 19.14 0.07
C GLY A 272 19.54 18.56 1.40
N ILE A 273 19.25 19.26 2.50
CA ILE A 273 19.78 18.95 3.87
C ILE A 273 19.39 17.55 4.36
N GLU A 274 18.29 17.01 3.87
CA GLU A 274 17.82 15.66 4.20
C GLU A 274 18.75 14.54 3.68
N GLU A 275 19.59 14.82 2.67
CA GLU A 275 20.56 13.86 2.12
C GLU A 275 21.75 13.62 3.05
N ARG A 276 22.12 14.60 3.88
CA ARG A 276 23.27 14.49 4.78
C ARG A 276 23.05 13.44 5.87
N GLY A 277 21.84 13.27 6.34
CA GLY A 277 21.48 12.35 7.44
C GLY A 277 20.95 11.00 6.98
N ILE A 278 20.05 10.46 7.80
CA ILE A 278 19.34 9.19 7.54
C ILE A 278 17.82 9.38 7.42
N TYR A 279 17.36 10.61 7.23
CA TYR A 279 15.93 10.92 7.14
C TYR A 279 15.29 10.38 5.85
N ARG A 280 15.96 10.58 4.69
CA ARG A 280 15.60 10.04 3.38
C ARG A 280 16.74 9.19 2.85
N VAL A 281 16.47 7.91 2.68
CA VAL A 281 17.49 6.92 2.29
C VAL A 281 16.89 5.89 1.34
N HIS A 282 17.72 5.31 0.48
CA HIS A 282 17.30 4.29 -0.48
C HIS A 282 17.00 2.94 0.15
N GLN A 283 17.52 2.69 1.34
CA GLN A 283 17.34 1.45 2.10
C GLN A 283 17.15 1.75 3.58
N PHE A 284 16.10 1.19 4.16
CA PHE A 284 15.82 1.21 5.62
C PHE A 284 15.05 -0.05 5.99
N GLU A 285 14.87 -0.30 7.28
CA GLU A 285 14.05 -1.40 7.77
C GLU A 285 12.74 -0.87 8.35
N LYS A 286 11.68 -1.68 8.23
CA LYS A 286 10.37 -1.33 8.73
C LYS A 286 9.66 -2.54 9.34
N GLN A 287 9.05 -2.33 10.49
CA GLN A 287 7.98 -3.17 11.00
C GLN A 287 6.66 -2.59 10.50
N GLU A 288 5.88 -3.40 9.81
CA GLU A 288 4.60 -3.04 9.19
C GLU A 288 3.46 -3.84 9.82
N MET A 289 2.24 -3.34 9.77
CA MET A 289 1.04 -4.09 10.06
C MET A 289 0.03 -3.97 8.92
N ILE A 290 -0.65 -5.06 8.61
CA ILE A 290 -1.76 -5.10 7.65
C ILE A 290 -2.98 -5.78 8.27
N VAL A 291 -4.15 -5.37 7.80
CA VAL A 291 -5.42 -5.99 8.12
C VAL A 291 -6.22 -6.23 6.84
N LEU A 292 -6.75 -7.45 6.70
CA LEU A 292 -7.80 -7.77 5.73
C LEU A 292 -9.08 -8.03 6.52
N CYS A 293 -10.13 -7.25 6.26
CA CYS A 293 -11.37 -7.33 7.02
C CYS A 293 -12.61 -7.11 6.14
N LYS A 294 -13.78 -7.20 6.75
CA LYS A 294 -15.04 -6.79 6.14
C LYS A 294 -15.12 -5.27 6.07
N LYS A 295 -15.94 -4.76 5.15
CA LYS A 295 -16.15 -3.31 4.99
C LYS A 295 -16.67 -2.65 6.28
N GLU A 296 -17.53 -3.33 7.00
CA GLU A 296 -18.14 -2.83 8.23
C GLU A 296 -17.14 -2.66 9.38
N GLU A 297 -16.02 -3.39 9.35
CA GLU A 297 -14.96 -3.35 10.37
C GLU A 297 -13.85 -2.35 10.03
N GLU A 298 -13.87 -1.77 8.83
CA GLU A 298 -12.80 -0.94 8.27
C GLU A 298 -12.36 0.19 9.19
N MET A 299 -13.31 1.01 9.64
CA MET A 299 -12.99 2.21 10.43
C MET A 299 -12.54 1.87 11.86
N ASP A 300 -13.05 0.78 12.42
CA ASP A 300 -12.58 0.30 13.73
C ASP A 300 -11.12 -0.15 13.66
N TRP A 301 -10.75 -0.88 12.58
CA TRP A 301 -9.37 -1.28 12.36
C TRP A 301 -8.48 -0.09 12.03
N TYR A 302 -8.93 0.84 11.21
CA TYR A 302 -8.21 2.07 10.91
C TYR A 302 -7.82 2.82 12.20
N ASN A 303 -8.79 3.03 13.09
CA ASN A 303 -8.57 3.71 14.36
C ASN A 303 -7.64 2.93 15.31
N LYS A 304 -7.77 1.62 15.40
CA LYS A 304 -6.86 0.78 16.18
C LYS A 304 -5.43 0.83 15.66
N MET A 305 -5.25 0.75 14.34
CA MET A 305 -3.93 0.65 13.74
C MET A 305 -3.08 1.90 13.98
N TRP A 306 -3.59 3.11 13.71
CA TRP A 306 -2.81 4.32 13.99
C TRP A 306 -2.56 4.50 15.49
N SER A 307 -3.49 4.11 16.36
CA SER A 307 -3.31 4.20 17.81
C SER A 307 -2.17 3.31 18.32
N TYR A 308 -1.90 2.16 17.69
CA TYR A 308 -0.76 1.30 18.04
C TYR A 308 0.58 1.99 17.73
N THR A 309 0.68 2.72 16.63
CA THR A 309 1.88 3.52 16.33
C THR A 309 2.07 4.63 17.37
N VAL A 310 1.01 5.34 17.74
CA VAL A 310 1.05 6.33 18.82
C VAL A 310 1.53 5.68 20.13
N GLU A 311 0.99 4.53 20.51
CA GLU A 311 1.37 3.81 21.74
C GLU A 311 2.85 3.43 21.76
N ILE A 312 3.40 2.93 20.64
CA ILE A 312 4.84 2.61 20.51
C ILE A 312 5.71 3.84 20.75
N PHE A 313 5.43 4.96 20.08
CA PHE A 313 6.24 6.16 20.24
C PHE A 313 6.10 6.75 21.65
N ARG A 314 4.91 6.67 22.26
CA ARG A 314 4.71 7.08 23.65
C ARG A 314 5.50 6.20 24.64
N ASN A 315 5.58 4.90 24.41
CA ASN A 315 6.39 3.97 25.20
C ASN A 315 7.92 4.25 25.04
N LEU A 316 8.32 4.87 23.93
CA LEU A 316 9.68 5.38 23.71
C LEU A 316 9.92 6.77 24.33
N ASN A 317 8.94 7.33 25.06
CA ASN A 317 8.96 8.68 25.63
C ASN A 317 9.00 9.79 24.57
N ILE A 318 8.47 9.56 23.38
CA ILE A 318 8.46 10.51 22.27
C ILE A 318 7.06 11.11 22.15
N PRO A 319 6.89 12.44 22.25
CA PRO A 319 5.63 13.11 21.94
C PRO A 319 5.31 12.95 20.45
N VAL A 320 4.04 12.67 20.15
CA VAL A 320 3.55 12.53 18.79
C VAL A 320 2.25 13.29 18.58
N ARG A 321 1.92 13.56 17.32
CA ARG A 321 0.61 14.01 16.90
C ARG A 321 0.09 13.17 15.75
N THR A 322 -1.22 13.23 15.51
CA THR A 322 -1.86 12.62 14.35
C THR A 322 -2.38 13.70 13.41
N LEU A 323 -2.19 13.46 12.10
CA LEU A 323 -2.63 14.32 11.01
C LEU A 323 -3.54 13.53 10.08
N GLU A 324 -4.77 14.00 9.89
CA GLU A 324 -5.63 13.47 8.83
C GLU A 324 -5.19 14.04 7.49
N CYS A 325 -4.82 13.18 6.55
CA CYS A 325 -4.42 13.60 5.21
C CYS A 325 -5.62 14.14 4.43
N CYS A 326 -5.44 15.27 3.77
CA CYS A 326 -6.47 15.87 2.93
C CYS A 326 -6.58 15.17 1.56
N SER A 327 -7.65 15.45 0.85
CA SER A 327 -8.03 14.77 -0.39
C SER A 327 -6.96 14.81 -1.50
N GLY A 328 -6.22 15.90 -1.63
CA GLY A 328 -5.16 16.07 -2.63
C GLY A 328 -3.84 15.40 -2.27
N ASP A 329 -3.62 15.11 -0.98
CA ASP A 329 -2.44 14.38 -0.49
C ASP A 329 -2.63 12.85 -0.53
N LEU A 330 -3.87 12.36 -0.63
CA LEU A 330 -4.15 10.93 -0.70
C LEU A 330 -3.69 10.32 -2.02
N ALA A 331 -2.87 9.28 -1.98
CA ALA A 331 -2.56 8.43 -3.13
C ALA A 331 -3.83 7.82 -3.74
N ASP A 332 -3.75 7.39 -5.02
CA ASP A 332 -4.93 6.97 -5.80
C ASP A 332 -5.72 5.81 -5.20
N LEU A 333 -5.06 4.89 -4.52
CA LEU A 333 -5.72 3.72 -3.93
C LEU A 333 -6.29 3.98 -2.54
N LYS A 334 -5.92 5.07 -1.89
CA LYS A 334 -6.32 5.36 -0.51
C LYS A 334 -7.74 5.91 -0.42
N VAL A 335 -8.52 5.38 0.51
CA VAL A 335 -9.83 5.88 0.92
C VAL A 335 -9.68 6.95 1.99
N LYS A 336 -8.77 6.73 2.95
CA LYS A 336 -8.47 7.62 4.06
C LYS A 336 -7.07 7.32 4.58
N SER A 337 -6.36 8.34 5.08
CA SER A 337 -5.02 8.20 5.65
C SER A 337 -4.81 9.13 6.83
N CYS A 338 -4.12 8.63 7.85
CA CYS A 338 -3.70 9.40 9.03
C CYS A 338 -2.20 9.19 9.23
N ASP A 339 -1.46 10.29 9.24
CA ASP A 339 -0.04 10.26 9.55
C ASP A 339 0.18 10.42 11.05
N VAL A 340 1.16 9.70 11.56
CA VAL A 340 1.70 9.86 12.92
C VAL A 340 3.03 10.59 12.79
N GLU A 341 3.13 11.74 13.44
CA GLU A 341 4.33 12.56 13.43
C GLU A 341 4.96 12.62 14.83
N ALA A 342 6.27 12.48 14.91
CA ALA A 342 7.04 12.60 16.14
C ALA A 342 7.59 14.01 16.33
N TRP A 343 7.66 14.45 17.58
CA TRP A 343 8.27 15.73 17.94
C TRP A 343 9.79 15.70 17.76
N SER A 344 10.34 16.70 17.09
CA SER A 344 11.76 17.00 17.05
C SER A 344 12.07 18.19 17.95
N PRO A 345 12.66 18.00 19.13
CA PRO A 345 13.02 19.11 20.00
C PRO A 345 14.11 20.01 19.39
N ARG A 346 14.94 19.46 18.50
CA ARG A 346 15.95 20.23 17.74
C ARG A 346 15.31 21.20 16.76
N GLN A 347 14.30 20.75 15.98
CA GLN A 347 13.64 21.58 14.97
C GLN A 347 12.46 22.36 15.55
N GLN A 348 11.98 21.99 16.74
CA GLN A 348 10.74 22.46 17.35
C GLN A 348 9.54 22.27 16.41
N LYS A 349 9.51 21.11 15.74
CA LYS A 349 8.50 20.71 14.76
C LYS A 349 8.21 19.21 14.88
N TYR A 350 7.07 18.83 14.40
CA TYR A 350 6.74 17.44 14.18
C TYR A 350 7.18 17.00 12.78
N PHE A 351 7.51 15.70 12.61
CA PHE A 351 7.83 15.09 11.34
C PHE A 351 7.26 13.67 11.28
N GLU A 352 6.88 13.23 10.09
CA GLU A 352 6.23 11.95 9.85
C GLU A 352 7.14 10.77 10.22
N VAL A 353 6.61 9.85 11.03
CA VAL A 353 7.24 8.59 11.45
C VAL A 353 6.42 7.36 11.09
N GLY A 354 5.18 7.53 10.69
CA GLY A 354 4.30 6.47 10.25
C GLY A 354 3.06 7.00 9.55
N SER A 355 2.46 6.19 8.71
CA SER A 355 1.23 6.51 7.98
C SER A 355 0.31 5.30 7.98
N CYS A 356 -0.90 5.49 8.50
CA CYS A 356 -1.99 4.52 8.51
C CYS A 356 -2.94 4.80 7.36
N SER A 357 -3.28 3.78 6.58
CA SER A 357 -4.18 3.95 5.44
C SER A 357 -5.21 2.84 5.34
N THR A 358 -6.43 3.20 4.98
CA THR A 358 -7.36 2.25 4.40
C THR A 358 -7.44 2.44 2.89
N LEU A 359 -7.42 1.33 2.17
CA LEU A 359 -7.51 1.29 0.71
C LEU A 359 -8.88 0.77 0.25
N GLY A 360 -9.80 0.55 1.21
CA GLY A 360 -11.08 -0.08 0.88
C GLY A 360 -10.85 -1.40 0.14
N ASP A 361 -11.59 -1.62 -0.92
CA ASP A 361 -11.48 -2.83 -1.75
C ASP A 361 -10.52 -2.66 -2.95
N ALA A 362 -9.77 -1.56 -3.03
CA ALA A 362 -8.97 -1.23 -4.20
C ALA A 362 -7.92 -2.29 -4.56
N GLN A 363 -7.12 -2.72 -3.58
CA GLN A 363 -6.11 -3.76 -3.77
C GLN A 363 -6.75 -5.13 -3.97
N ALA A 364 -7.80 -5.43 -3.20
CA ALA A 364 -8.52 -6.70 -3.32
C ALA A 364 -9.11 -6.90 -4.72
N ARG A 365 -9.68 -5.85 -5.33
CA ARG A 365 -10.18 -5.91 -6.72
C ARG A 365 -9.07 -6.10 -7.74
N ARG A 366 -7.92 -5.45 -7.55
CA ARG A 366 -6.78 -5.58 -8.46
C ARG A 366 -6.14 -6.96 -8.41
N LEU A 367 -6.08 -7.55 -7.20
CA LEU A 367 -5.43 -8.82 -6.93
C LEU A 367 -6.40 -10.03 -6.86
N GLY A 368 -7.70 -9.83 -7.08
CA GLY A 368 -8.68 -10.91 -7.04
C GLY A 368 -8.91 -11.50 -5.63
N ILE A 369 -8.65 -10.72 -4.56
CA ILE A 369 -8.80 -11.18 -3.18
C ILE A 369 -10.27 -11.06 -2.76
N ARG A 370 -10.90 -12.17 -2.46
CA ARG A 370 -12.33 -12.24 -2.12
C ARG A 370 -12.55 -13.01 -0.82
N ALA A 371 -13.63 -12.71 -0.14
CA ALA A 371 -14.19 -13.59 0.88
C ALA A 371 -15.44 -14.29 0.36
N LYS A 372 -15.79 -15.40 1.00
CA LYS A 372 -17.00 -16.17 0.72
C LYS A 372 -17.78 -16.39 2.00
N ASN A 373 -19.08 -16.07 1.96
CA ASN A 373 -20.09 -16.44 2.96
C ASN A 373 -21.25 -17.21 2.29
N GLU A 374 -22.33 -17.42 3.03
CA GLU A 374 -23.54 -18.10 2.53
C GLU A 374 -24.24 -17.34 1.37
N GLN A 375 -24.05 -16.01 1.29
CA GLN A 375 -24.69 -15.15 0.28
C GLN A 375 -23.88 -15.08 -1.03
N GLY A 376 -22.61 -15.55 -1.01
CA GLY A 376 -21.74 -15.52 -2.17
C GLY A 376 -20.31 -15.03 -1.88
N THR A 377 -19.68 -14.40 -2.88
CA THR A 377 -18.33 -13.85 -2.77
C THR A 377 -18.34 -12.32 -2.85
N TYR A 378 -17.49 -11.68 -2.06
CA TYR A 378 -17.29 -10.22 -2.06
C TYR A 378 -15.80 -9.87 -1.91
N TYR A 379 -15.42 -8.64 -2.30
CA TYR A 379 -14.07 -8.13 -2.14
C TYR A 379 -13.83 -7.66 -0.71
N LEU A 380 -12.64 -7.96 -0.19
CA LEU A 380 -12.23 -7.54 1.15
C LEU A 380 -11.75 -6.09 1.17
N THR A 381 -11.77 -5.50 2.34
CA THR A 381 -11.07 -4.24 2.65
C THR A 381 -9.66 -4.54 3.12
N THR A 382 -8.69 -3.76 2.64
CA THR A 382 -7.28 -3.84 3.06
C THR A 382 -6.86 -2.55 3.74
N LEU A 383 -6.12 -2.70 4.84
CA LEU A 383 -5.52 -1.60 5.59
C LEU A 383 -4.05 -1.89 5.82
N ASN A 384 -3.24 -0.84 5.86
CA ASN A 384 -1.83 -0.92 6.25
C ASN A 384 -1.48 0.22 7.20
N ASN A 385 -0.45 0.00 8.01
CA ASN A 385 0.15 1.04 8.83
C ASN A 385 1.59 0.69 9.18
N THR A 386 2.43 1.71 9.20
CA THR A 386 3.78 1.60 9.73
C THR A 386 3.75 1.48 11.23
N VAL A 387 4.21 0.34 11.76
CA VAL A 387 4.45 0.17 13.19
C VAL A 387 5.64 1.01 13.63
N LEU A 388 6.77 0.84 12.92
CA LEU A 388 8.02 1.58 13.15
C LEU A 388 8.93 1.48 11.91
N ALA A 389 9.35 2.64 11.39
CA ALA A 389 10.37 2.75 10.35
C ALA A 389 11.71 3.14 10.99
N SER A 390 12.76 2.33 10.81
CA SER A 390 13.99 2.36 11.60
C SER A 390 14.67 3.72 11.63
N THR A 391 14.87 4.36 10.49
CA THR A 391 15.66 5.59 10.41
C THR A 391 14.97 6.80 11.03
N ARG A 392 13.69 7.04 10.71
CA ARG A 392 12.92 8.16 11.26
C ARG A 392 12.65 7.95 12.76
N ALA A 393 12.35 6.73 13.18
CA ALA A 393 12.20 6.40 14.59
C ALA A 393 13.50 6.59 15.38
N LEU A 394 14.66 6.24 14.79
CA LEU A 394 15.97 6.46 15.40
C LEU A 394 16.24 7.97 15.56
N ILE A 395 15.94 8.81 14.55
CA ILE A 395 16.08 10.26 14.66
C ILE A 395 15.21 10.78 15.82
N ALA A 396 13.93 10.41 15.85
CA ALA A 396 13.02 10.82 16.91
C ALA A 396 13.51 10.38 18.30
N LEU A 397 14.01 9.14 18.41
CA LEU A 397 14.51 8.61 19.67
C LEU A 397 15.74 9.37 20.16
N ILE A 398 16.76 9.54 19.29
CA ILE A 398 17.99 10.19 19.73
C ILE A 398 17.77 11.68 20.06
N GLU A 399 16.96 12.41 19.29
CA GLU A 399 16.69 13.82 19.57
C GLU A 399 15.90 14.02 20.88
N ASN A 400 14.94 13.15 21.19
CA ASN A 400 14.14 13.25 22.42
C ASN A 400 14.85 12.69 23.67
N ASN A 401 15.92 11.92 23.51
CA ASN A 401 16.66 11.31 24.61
C ASN A 401 18.12 11.79 24.71
N TYR A 402 18.50 12.81 23.91
CA TYR A 402 19.82 13.44 23.94
C TYR A 402 20.05 14.18 25.25
N GLN A 403 21.24 14.03 25.80
CA GLN A 403 21.67 14.68 27.03
C GLN A 403 22.74 15.75 26.74
N GLU A 404 22.91 16.72 27.63
CA GLU A 404 23.88 17.84 27.49
C GLU A 404 25.32 17.33 27.32
N ASP A 405 25.67 16.19 27.93
CA ASP A 405 27.00 15.55 27.81
C ASP A 405 27.19 14.77 26.48
N GLY A 406 26.19 14.81 25.61
CA GLY A 406 26.22 14.11 24.32
C GLY A 406 25.78 12.65 24.37
N SER A 407 25.41 12.13 25.54
CA SER A 407 24.89 10.77 25.68
C SER A 407 23.42 10.66 25.27
N ILE A 408 22.97 9.42 25.04
CA ILE A 408 21.57 9.09 24.74
C ILE A 408 21.03 8.20 25.85
N LEU A 409 19.93 8.61 26.48
CA LEU A 409 19.19 7.74 27.39
C LEU A 409 18.45 6.67 26.56
N VAL A 410 18.57 5.43 26.99
CA VAL A 410 17.84 4.32 26.35
C VAL A 410 16.48 4.16 27.05
N PRO A 411 15.37 4.30 26.32
CA PRO A 411 14.03 4.07 26.89
C PRO A 411 13.93 2.71 27.56
N LYS A 412 13.26 2.65 28.72
CA LYS A 412 13.15 1.44 29.53
C LYS A 412 12.68 0.22 28.75
N VAL A 413 11.72 0.42 27.84
CA VAL A 413 11.16 -0.67 27.02
C VAL A 413 12.16 -1.27 26.04
N LEU A 414 13.26 -0.55 25.71
CA LEU A 414 14.31 -1.02 24.83
C LEU A 414 15.50 -1.65 25.56
N GLN A 415 15.67 -1.37 26.86
CA GLN A 415 16.83 -1.87 27.62
C GLN A 415 17.00 -3.40 27.57
N PRO A 416 15.94 -4.22 27.66
CA PRO A 416 16.07 -5.68 27.53
C PRO A 416 16.66 -6.12 26.18
N TYR A 417 16.39 -5.37 25.11
CA TYR A 417 16.84 -5.68 23.76
C TYR A 417 18.28 -5.24 23.46
N VAL A 418 18.85 -4.36 24.30
CA VAL A 418 20.24 -3.87 24.18
C VAL A 418 21.14 -4.38 25.32
N GLY A 419 20.74 -5.45 26.02
CA GLY A 419 21.53 -6.02 27.11
C GLY A 419 21.55 -5.14 28.35
N ASN A 420 20.43 -4.49 28.66
CA ASN A 420 20.20 -3.61 29.81
C ASN A 420 21.11 -2.37 29.85
N ILE A 421 21.57 -1.89 28.68
CA ILE A 421 22.27 -0.61 28.58
C ILE A 421 21.24 0.52 28.81
N GLU A 422 21.53 1.39 29.76
CA GLU A 422 20.67 2.54 30.12
C GLU A 422 21.09 3.82 29.40
N ILE A 423 22.38 3.94 29.08
CA ILE A 423 22.96 5.16 28.49
C ILE A 423 24.00 4.75 27.43
N ILE A 424 23.87 5.32 26.23
CA ILE A 424 24.89 5.23 25.16
C ILE A 424 25.71 6.52 25.20
N LYS A 425 27.03 6.38 25.38
CA LYS A 425 27.96 7.52 25.50
C LYS A 425 28.71 7.79 24.20
N PRO A 426 29.09 9.05 23.95
CA PRO A 426 29.99 9.38 22.84
C PRO A 426 31.29 8.54 22.93
N LYS A 427 31.77 8.14 21.76
CA LYS A 427 33.13 7.57 21.63
C LYS A 427 34.07 8.76 21.37
N ILE A 428 34.99 8.94 22.25
CA ILE A 428 35.99 10.03 22.18
C ILE A 428 36.79 9.94 20.90
#